data_eead7caac290c582b8861453775489f1
#
_entry.id   eead7caac290c582b8861453775489f1
#
_cell.length_a   1.000
_cell.length_b   1.000
_cell.length_c   1.000
_cell.angle_alpha   90.00
_cell.angle_beta   90.00
_cell.angle_gamma   90.00
#
_symmetry.space_group_name_H-M   'P 1'
#
loop_
_entity.id
_entity.type
_entity.pdbx_description
1 polymer ?
#
loop_
_entity_poly.entity_id
_entity_poly.type
_entity_poly.pdbx_seq_one_letter_code
_entity_poly.pdbx_strand_id
1 'polypeptide(L)'
;MRHGKKFNHLGRKSAHRKAMLSNMACSLIEHKRITTTVAKAKELRKFVEPLVNRSKDDTTHSRRICFSYLGSKHAVTELFREVGPKVNAREGGYTRIIRTGNRLGDNADMCLIELVDFNEIYGREEKKKTRRSRRGGAKKAAPAAEAPAVEDAVVVELSLIHI
;
A
#
# COMPACT_ATOMS: atom_id res chain seq x y z
N MET A 1 20.53 26.41 -18.57
CA MET A 1 19.10 26.08 -18.34
C MET A 1 18.84 24.60 -18.54
N ARG A 2 17.90 24.01 -17.78
CA ARG A 2 17.51 22.58 -17.86
C ARG A 2 16.22 22.44 -18.64
N HIS A 3 16.29 22.43 -19.94
CA HIS A 3 15.10 22.18 -20.77
C HIS A 3 14.84 20.67 -20.93
N GLY A 4 13.57 20.24 -20.88
CA GLY A 4 13.12 18.88 -21.20
C GLY A 4 13.56 17.74 -20.26
N LYS A 5 14.15 18.00 -19.10
CA LYS A 5 14.65 16.97 -18.20
C LYS A 5 13.53 16.31 -17.41
N LYS A 6 13.17 15.08 -17.77
CA LYS A 6 12.07 14.30 -17.16
C LYS A 6 12.44 13.53 -15.89
N PHE A 7 13.74 13.39 -15.56
CA PHE A 7 14.20 12.59 -14.41
C PHE A 7 15.29 13.32 -13.61
N ASN A 8 15.34 13.04 -12.30
CA ASN A 8 16.35 13.61 -11.41
C ASN A 8 17.59 12.71 -11.40
N HIS A 9 18.77 13.30 -11.57
CA HIS A 9 20.04 12.56 -11.52
C HIS A 9 20.49 12.23 -10.10
N LEU A 10 19.95 12.89 -9.08
CA LEU A 10 20.31 12.68 -7.66
C LEU A 10 21.82 12.86 -7.40
N GLY A 11 22.49 13.75 -8.14
CA GLY A 11 23.94 13.98 -8.03
C GLY A 11 24.81 12.82 -8.51
N ARG A 12 24.26 11.85 -9.31
CA ARG A 12 24.95 10.62 -9.70
C ARG A 12 25.07 10.47 -11.20
N LYS A 13 26.12 9.76 -11.65
CA LYS A 13 26.25 9.27 -13.04
C LYS A 13 25.20 8.17 -13.30
N SER A 14 24.91 7.89 -14.57
CA SER A 14 23.85 6.97 -15.01
C SER A 14 23.96 5.58 -14.37
N ALA A 15 25.12 4.95 -14.43
CA ALA A 15 25.33 3.61 -13.87
C ALA A 15 25.12 3.57 -12.34
N HIS A 16 25.70 4.51 -11.61
CA HIS A 16 25.55 4.62 -10.16
C HIS A 16 24.08 4.89 -9.75
N ARG A 17 23.38 5.77 -10.51
CA ARG A 17 21.97 6.04 -10.27
C ARG A 17 21.12 4.77 -10.49
N LYS A 18 21.37 4.02 -11.58
CA LYS A 18 20.66 2.75 -11.88
C LYS A 18 20.88 1.73 -10.76
N ALA A 19 22.12 1.51 -10.35
CA ALA A 19 22.45 0.57 -9.27
C ALA A 19 21.80 0.97 -7.94
N MET A 20 21.83 2.27 -7.59
CA MET A 20 21.17 2.77 -6.38
C MET A 20 19.67 2.52 -6.39
N LEU A 21 18.98 2.81 -7.51
CA LEU A 21 17.53 2.60 -7.61
C LEU A 21 17.17 1.11 -7.57
N SER A 22 17.97 0.26 -8.20
CA SER A 22 17.82 -1.20 -8.16
C SER A 22 17.93 -1.72 -6.72
N ASN A 23 18.98 -1.35 -5.99
CA ASN A 23 19.14 -1.78 -4.59
C ASN A 23 18.02 -1.26 -3.68
N MET A 24 17.62 0.00 -3.84
CA MET A 24 16.49 0.54 -3.07
C MET A 24 15.17 -0.16 -3.41
N ALA A 25 14.97 -0.56 -4.67
CA ALA A 25 13.79 -1.31 -5.08
C ALA A 25 13.76 -2.71 -4.46
N CYS A 26 14.90 -3.42 -4.42
CA CYS A 26 15.02 -4.70 -3.73
C CYS A 26 14.67 -4.57 -2.25
N SER A 27 15.27 -3.58 -1.55
CA SER A 27 14.97 -3.33 -0.14
C SER A 27 13.49 -2.97 0.10
N LEU A 28 12.84 -2.22 -0.81
CA LEU A 28 11.43 -1.89 -0.69
C LEU A 28 10.53 -3.13 -0.87
N ILE A 29 10.88 -4.03 -1.79
CA ILE A 29 10.13 -5.27 -2.02
C ILE A 29 10.28 -6.21 -0.82
N GLU A 30 11.48 -6.37 -0.26
CA GLU A 30 11.77 -7.25 0.86
C GLU A 30 11.14 -6.73 2.16
N HIS A 31 11.37 -5.47 2.49
CA HIS A 31 10.91 -4.88 3.76
C HIS A 31 9.53 -4.20 3.68
N LYS A 32 8.92 -4.08 2.49
CA LYS A 32 7.63 -3.44 2.22
C LYS A 32 7.60 -1.93 2.51
N ARG A 33 8.53 -1.40 3.29
CA ARG A 33 8.71 0.03 3.62
C ARG A 33 10.16 0.36 3.91
N ILE A 34 10.62 1.52 3.46
CA ILE A 34 11.98 2.02 3.72
C ILE A 34 11.97 3.52 3.99
N THR A 35 12.90 3.99 4.82
CA THR A 35 13.11 5.42 5.07
C THR A 35 14.19 5.96 4.15
N THR A 36 13.93 7.08 3.48
CA THR A 36 14.88 7.70 2.55
C THR A 36 14.58 9.20 2.37
N THR A 37 15.34 9.89 1.52
CA THR A 37 15.06 11.29 1.19
C THR A 37 13.91 11.39 0.17
N VAL A 38 13.11 12.46 0.26
CA VAL A 38 11.96 12.70 -0.63
C VAL A 38 12.35 12.67 -2.11
N ALA A 39 13.51 13.21 -2.46
CA ALA A 39 14.01 13.22 -3.84
C ALA A 39 14.25 11.79 -4.37
N LYS A 40 14.88 10.93 -3.55
CA LYS A 40 15.11 9.51 -3.90
C LYS A 40 13.81 8.74 -3.99
N ALA A 41 12.89 8.93 -3.04
CA ALA A 41 11.60 8.26 -3.05
C ALA A 41 10.76 8.57 -4.30
N LYS A 42 10.75 9.84 -4.75
CA LYS A 42 10.06 10.24 -5.98
C LYS A 42 10.61 9.56 -7.24
N GLU A 43 11.92 9.38 -7.33
CA GLU A 43 12.53 8.66 -8.46
C GLU A 43 12.37 7.13 -8.30
N LEU A 44 12.42 6.60 -7.08
CA LEU A 44 12.18 5.20 -6.81
C LEU A 44 10.76 4.78 -7.19
N ARG A 45 9.74 5.60 -6.92
CA ARG A 45 8.36 5.38 -7.35
C ARG A 45 8.29 5.09 -8.85
N LYS A 46 8.88 5.95 -9.68
CA LYS A 46 8.89 5.81 -11.13
C LYS A 46 9.57 4.53 -11.61
N PHE A 47 10.52 4.02 -10.82
CA PHE A 47 11.24 2.78 -11.11
C PHE A 47 10.48 1.54 -10.68
N VAL A 48 9.86 1.56 -9.49
CA VAL A 48 9.21 0.38 -8.87
C VAL A 48 7.80 0.14 -9.41
N GLU A 49 6.99 1.18 -9.62
CA GLU A 49 5.58 1.01 -10.04
C GLU A 49 5.41 0.21 -11.34
N PRO A 50 6.22 0.40 -12.40
CA PRO A 50 6.16 -0.44 -13.59
C PRO A 50 6.51 -1.91 -13.32
N LEU A 51 7.42 -2.20 -12.37
CA LEU A 51 7.79 -3.56 -12.00
C LEU A 51 6.67 -4.24 -11.22
N VAL A 52 6.04 -3.52 -10.30
CA VAL A 52 4.86 -3.99 -9.55
C VAL A 52 3.69 -4.23 -10.50
N ASN A 53 3.44 -3.35 -11.47
CA ASN A 53 2.38 -3.58 -12.45
C ASN A 53 2.64 -4.85 -13.28
N ARG A 54 3.90 -5.09 -13.66
CA ARG A 54 4.29 -6.29 -14.40
C ARG A 54 4.19 -7.58 -13.58
N SER A 55 4.29 -7.50 -12.26
CA SER A 55 4.18 -8.68 -11.38
C SER A 55 2.77 -9.25 -11.27
N LYS A 56 1.76 -8.56 -11.76
CA LYS A 56 0.38 -9.07 -11.82
C LYS A 56 0.26 -10.25 -12.80
N ASP A 57 1.01 -10.20 -13.90
CA ASP A 57 1.06 -11.27 -14.91
C ASP A 57 2.27 -12.14 -14.64
N ASP A 58 2.08 -13.27 -13.95
CA ASP A 58 3.16 -14.20 -13.61
C ASP A 58 3.57 -15.06 -14.81
N THR A 59 4.32 -14.46 -15.75
CA THR A 59 4.91 -15.15 -16.86
C THR A 59 6.43 -15.22 -16.73
N THR A 60 7.05 -16.23 -17.34
CA THR A 60 8.52 -16.34 -17.41
C THR A 60 9.16 -15.10 -18.02
N HIS A 61 8.51 -14.49 -18.99
CA HIS A 61 8.96 -13.25 -19.62
C HIS A 61 8.94 -12.09 -18.63
N SER A 62 7.83 -11.91 -17.89
CA SER A 62 7.70 -10.88 -16.86
C SER A 62 8.77 -11.03 -15.77
N ARG A 63 9.03 -12.25 -15.30
CA ARG A 63 10.09 -12.55 -14.32
C ARG A 63 11.49 -12.21 -14.85
N ARG A 64 11.80 -12.55 -16.11
CA ARG A 64 13.10 -12.21 -16.73
C ARG A 64 13.30 -10.70 -16.83
N ILE A 65 12.27 -9.95 -17.22
CA ILE A 65 12.35 -8.49 -17.27
C ILE A 65 12.55 -7.90 -15.88
N CYS A 66 11.75 -8.30 -14.88
CA CYS A 66 11.92 -7.82 -13.50
C CYS A 66 13.33 -8.13 -12.97
N PHE A 67 13.86 -9.32 -13.28
CA PHE A 67 15.23 -9.69 -12.90
C PHE A 67 16.29 -8.80 -13.56
N SER A 68 16.14 -8.43 -14.83
CA SER A 68 17.08 -7.52 -15.51
C SER A 68 17.16 -6.13 -14.91
N TYR A 69 16.09 -5.67 -14.22
CA TYR A 69 16.05 -4.39 -13.51
C TYR A 69 16.53 -4.51 -12.07
N LEU A 70 16.13 -5.57 -11.36
CA LEU A 70 16.40 -5.74 -9.93
C LEU A 70 17.77 -6.38 -9.65
N GLY A 71 18.17 -7.37 -10.46
CA GLY A 71 19.43 -8.11 -10.29
C GLY A 71 19.45 -9.07 -9.09
N SER A 72 18.36 -9.16 -8.30
CA SER A 72 18.22 -10.03 -7.14
C SER A 72 17.16 -11.10 -7.38
N LYS A 73 17.53 -12.38 -7.19
CA LYS A 73 16.58 -13.50 -7.28
C LYS A 73 15.54 -13.45 -6.16
N HIS A 74 15.98 -13.11 -4.94
CA HIS A 74 15.11 -13.02 -3.76
C HIS A 74 14.03 -11.95 -3.96
N ALA A 75 14.43 -10.74 -4.35
CA ALA A 75 13.49 -9.65 -4.60
C ALA A 75 12.47 -10.00 -5.71
N VAL A 76 12.89 -10.69 -6.78
CA VAL A 76 11.96 -11.14 -7.83
C VAL A 76 11.00 -12.21 -7.30
N THR A 77 11.50 -13.19 -6.55
CA THR A 77 10.63 -14.23 -5.97
C THR A 77 9.58 -13.60 -5.06
N GLU A 78 9.99 -12.68 -4.18
CA GLU A 78 9.13 -11.95 -3.25
C GLU A 78 8.10 -11.08 -3.99
N LEU A 79 8.54 -10.41 -5.06
CA LEU A 79 7.69 -9.56 -5.89
C LEU A 79 6.52 -10.35 -6.51
N PHE A 80 6.79 -11.53 -7.08
CA PHE A 80 5.75 -12.35 -7.72
C PHE A 80 4.94 -13.19 -6.72
N ARG A 81 5.56 -13.63 -5.61
CA ARG A 81 4.91 -14.49 -4.62
C ARG A 81 3.99 -13.72 -3.68
N GLU A 82 4.44 -12.55 -3.19
CA GLU A 82 3.69 -11.80 -2.18
C GLU A 82 3.09 -10.50 -2.71
N VAL A 83 3.91 -9.69 -3.41
CA VAL A 83 3.47 -8.35 -3.82
C VAL A 83 2.44 -8.45 -4.94
N GLY A 84 2.68 -9.23 -5.99
CA GLY A 84 1.78 -9.39 -7.13
C GLY A 84 0.34 -9.71 -6.74
N PRO A 85 0.10 -10.79 -5.97
CA PRO A 85 -1.24 -11.16 -5.54
C PRO A 85 -1.96 -10.09 -4.72
N LYS A 86 -1.26 -9.41 -3.79
CA LYS A 86 -1.86 -8.36 -2.96
C LYS A 86 -2.25 -7.12 -3.74
N VAL A 87 -1.46 -6.72 -4.74
CA VAL A 87 -1.73 -5.51 -5.53
C VAL A 87 -2.62 -5.75 -6.74
N ASN A 88 -3.04 -6.98 -7.01
CA ASN A 88 -3.76 -7.35 -8.23
C ASN A 88 -5.05 -6.54 -8.43
N ALA A 89 -5.81 -6.30 -7.36
CA ALA A 89 -7.05 -5.54 -7.39
C ALA A 89 -6.87 -4.02 -7.59
N ARG A 90 -5.63 -3.50 -7.46
CA ARG A 90 -5.35 -2.06 -7.56
C ARG A 90 -4.91 -1.70 -8.97
N GLU A 91 -5.53 -0.73 -9.61
CA GLU A 91 -5.19 -0.29 -10.97
C GLU A 91 -3.87 0.51 -11.06
N GLY A 92 -3.40 1.11 -9.95
CA GLY A 92 -2.17 1.88 -9.89
C GLY A 92 -1.93 2.55 -8.54
N GLY A 93 -0.81 3.29 -8.40
CA GLY A 93 -0.48 3.98 -7.15
C GLY A 93 -0.11 3.00 -6.03
N TYR A 94 0.73 2.04 -6.34
CA TYR A 94 1.13 0.97 -5.40
C TYR A 94 1.99 1.48 -4.25
N THR A 95 2.60 2.66 -4.39
CA THR A 95 3.51 3.24 -3.41
C THR A 95 2.94 4.48 -2.77
N ARG A 96 3.18 4.65 -1.46
CA ARG A 96 2.86 5.86 -0.69
C ARG A 96 4.14 6.47 -0.15
N ILE A 97 4.25 7.80 -0.18
CA ILE A 97 5.38 8.54 0.39
C ILE A 97 4.83 9.41 1.52
N ILE A 98 5.30 9.17 2.74
CA ILE A 98 4.93 9.90 3.96
C ILE A 98 6.15 10.71 4.38
N ARG A 99 6.03 12.03 4.52
CA ARG A 99 7.11 12.88 5.00
C ARG A 99 7.29 12.70 6.50
N THR A 100 8.55 12.57 6.94
CA THR A 100 8.90 12.33 8.35
C THR A 100 9.66 13.49 9.00
N GLY A 101 9.86 14.59 8.26
CA GLY A 101 10.64 15.75 8.72
C GLY A 101 11.98 15.83 8.03
N ASN A 102 12.92 16.53 8.65
CA ASN A 102 14.24 16.80 8.10
C ASN A 102 15.31 16.06 8.88
N ARG A 103 16.39 15.67 8.19
CA ARG A 103 17.53 15.00 8.81
C ARG A 103 18.44 16.02 9.46
N LEU A 104 18.84 15.78 10.72
CA LEU A 104 19.82 16.59 11.42
C LEU A 104 21.18 16.54 10.68
N GLY A 105 21.84 17.68 10.58
CA GLY A 105 23.14 17.84 9.91
C GLY A 105 23.04 18.48 8.53
N ASP A 106 22.31 17.90 7.58
CA ASP A 106 22.19 18.43 6.21
C ASP A 106 20.81 18.99 5.86
N ASN A 107 19.89 18.99 6.82
CA ASN A 107 18.50 19.43 6.68
C ASN A 107 17.77 18.86 5.45
N ALA A 108 18.15 17.65 5.03
CA ALA A 108 17.50 16.97 3.91
C ALA A 108 16.09 16.50 4.28
N ASP A 109 15.10 16.77 3.42
CA ASP A 109 13.72 16.25 3.57
C ASP A 109 13.72 14.72 3.57
N MET A 110 13.28 14.12 4.67
CA MET A 110 13.15 12.67 4.84
C MET A 110 11.73 12.21 4.61
N CYS A 111 11.60 10.96 4.21
CA CYS A 111 10.29 10.30 4.06
C CYS A 111 10.39 8.80 4.26
N LEU A 112 9.26 8.23 4.60
CA LEU A 112 8.98 6.80 4.53
C LEU A 112 8.28 6.53 3.19
N ILE A 113 8.82 5.62 2.37
CA ILE A 113 8.12 5.07 1.20
C ILE A 113 7.69 3.65 1.53
N GLU A 114 6.45 3.32 1.24
CA GLU A 114 5.84 2.03 1.55
C GLU A 114 4.97 1.50 0.40
N LEU A 115 4.76 0.19 0.37
CA LEU A 115 3.74 -0.46 -0.45
C LEU A 115 2.40 -0.35 0.27
N VAL A 116 1.42 0.30 -0.37
CA VAL A 116 0.14 0.69 0.26
C VAL A 116 -0.64 -0.50 0.80
N ASP A 117 -0.65 -1.62 0.06
CA ASP A 117 -1.43 -2.81 0.39
C ASP A 117 -0.83 -3.67 1.52
N PHE A 118 0.36 -3.30 2.00
CA PHE A 118 1.03 -3.93 3.15
C PHE A 118 0.89 -3.12 4.45
N ASN A 119 0.22 -1.97 4.40
CA ASN A 119 0.01 -1.14 5.57
C ASN A 119 -1.39 -1.38 6.14
N GLU A 120 -1.47 -2.03 7.30
CA GLU A 120 -2.71 -2.34 8.01
C GLU A 120 -3.27 -1.12 8.77
N ILE A 121 -2.38 -0.20 9.22
CA ILE A 121 -2.77 0.94 10.07
C ILE A 121 -3.48 2.05 9.27
N TYR A 122 -3.02 2.32 8.05
CA TYR A 122 -3.56 3.36 7.17
C TYR A 122 -4.43 2.78 6.04
N GLY A 123 -5.03 1.61 6.27
CA GLY A 123 -6.05 1.06 5.38
C GLY A 123 -7.19 2.07 5.20
N ARG A 124 -7.56 2.35 3.98
CA ARG A 124 -8.70 3.21 3.68
C ARG A 124 -9.95 2.43 4.05
N GLU A 125 -10.54 2.70 5.21
CA GLU A 125 -11.91 2.28 5.48
C GLU A 125 -12.80 2.82 4.36
N GLU A 126 -13.37 1.94 3.57
CA GLU A 126 -14.40 2.34 2.60
C GLU A 126 -15.59 2.87 3.38
N LYS A 127 -15.64 4.19 3.54
CA LYS A 127 -16.84 4.86 4.05
C LYS A 127 -17.96 4.50 3.07
N LYS A 128 -18.83 3.57 3.47
CA LYS A 128 -20.06 3.27 2.76
C LYS A 128 -20.73 4.62 2.51
N LYS A 129 -20.82 5.02 1.23
CA LYS A 129 -21.56 6.21 0.82
C LYS A 129 -23.02 5.95 1.17
N THR A 130 -23.44 6.37 2.36
CA THR A 130 -24.85 6.47 2.67
C THR A 130 -25.45 7.45 1.66
N ARG A 131 -26.23 6.93 0.72
CA ARG A 131 -27.05 7.73 -0.17
C ARG A 131 -27.95 8.58 0.73
N ARG A 132 -27.59 9.84 0.94
CA ARG A 132 -28.51 10.84 1.45
C ARG A 132 -29.65 10.93 0.45
N SER A 133 -30.72 10.21 0.72
CA SER A 133 -32.01 10.38 0.07
C SER A 133 -32.49 11.80 0.36
N ARG A 134 -32.30 12.72 -0.60
CA ARG A 134 -33.08 13.96 -0.66
C ARG A 134 -34.47 13.56 -1.07
N ARG A 135 -35.31 13.27 -0.08
CA ARG A 135 -36.76 13.32 -0.29
C ARG A 135 -37.32 14.20 0.79
N GLY A 136 -37.67 15.40 0.36
CA GLY A 136 -38.42 16.37 1.15
C GLY A 136 -39.80 15.86 1.51
N GLY A 137 -40.24 16.24 2.67
CA GLY A 137 -41.56 16.63 3.06
C GLY A 137 -42.72 15.66 2.84
N ALA A 138 -43.15 15.06 3.95
CA ALA A 138 -44.56 15.05 4.30
C ALA A 138 -44.75 14.61 5.76
N LYS A 139 -45.23 15.51 6.54
CA LYS A 139 -45.67 15.38 7.92
C LYS A 139 -46.91 14.53 7.96
N LYS A 140 -46.93 13.38 8.64
CA LYS A 140 -48.21 12.80 9.10
C LYS A 140 -47.98 12.02 10.41
N ALA A 141 -48.95 12.25 11.28
CA ALA A 141 -49.09 11.94 12.67
C ALA A 141 -48.74 10.49 13.12
N ALA A 142 -48.41 10.42 14.40
CA ALA A 142 -48.33 9.20 15.20
C ALA A 142 -49.73 8.54 15.36
N PRO A 143 -49.75 7.25 15.67
CA PRO A 143 -50.24 6.89 16.98
C PRO A 143 -49.39 5.85 17.72
N ALA A 144 -49.68 5.82 19.00
CA ALA A 144 -49.18 5.19 20.20
C ALA A 144 -48.86 3.67 20.18
N ALA A 145 -47.89 3.36 21.02
CA ALA A 145 -47.81 2.23 21.95
C ALA A 145 -48.15 0.81 21.48
N GLU A 146 -47.16 -0.04 21.57
CA GLU A 146 -47.32 -1.35 22.29
C GLU A 146 -45.95 -2.01 22.47
N ALA A 147 -45.57 -2.22 23.71
CA ALA A 147 -44.57 -3.21 24.09
C ALA A 147 -45.27 -4.53 24.29
N PRO A 148 -44.66 -5.66 23.94
CA PRO A 148 -44.52 -6.64 24.99
C PRO A 148 -43.23 -7.48 24.94
N ALA A 149 -42.95 -7.91 26.13
CA ALA A 149 -42.54 -9.23 26.61
C ALA A 149 -41.11 -9.71 26.31
N VAL A 150 -40.45 -9.83 27.41
CA VAL A 150 -39.28 -10.61 27.75
C VAL A 150 -39.62 -12.10 27.67
N GLU A 151 -38.82 -12.91 26.96
CA GLU A 151 -38.77 -14.35 27.21
C GLU A 151 -37.31 -14.83 27.15
N ASP A 152 -36.88 -15.21 28.31
CA ASP A 152 -36.19 -16.38 28.80
C ASP A 152 -34.79 -16.73 28.27
N ALA A 153 -33.85 -16.50 29.20
CA ALA A 153 -32.52 -17.05 29.26
C ALA A 153 -32.58 -18.60 29.36
N VAL A 154 -31.92 -19.30 28.46
CA VAL A 154 -31.53 -20.69 28.66
C VAL A 154 -30.09 -20.74 29.14
N VAL A 155 -29.96 -21.09 30.41
CA VAL A 155 -28.71 -21.45 31.06
C VAL A 155 -28.34 -22.86 30.59
N VAL A 156 -27.16 -23.00 29.98
CA VAL A 156 -26.57 -24.32 29.73
C VAL A 156 -25.47 -24.55 30.75
N GLU A 157 -25.72 -25.47 31.63
CA GLU A 157 -24.83 -25.98 32.67
C GLU A 157 -23.57 -26.62 32.11
N LEU A 158 -22.44 -26.23 32.71
CA LEU A 158 -21.15 -26.91 32.57
C LEU A 158 -21.16 -28.17 33.45
N SER A 159 -21.14 -29.34 32.83
CA SER A 159 -20.80 -30.56 33.56
C SER A 159 -19.33 -30.90 33.38
N LEU A 160 -18.63 -30.87 34.49
CA LEU A 160 -17.32 -31.46 34.74
C LEU A 160 -17.38 -32.99 34.47
N ILE A 161 -16.41 -33.49 33.70
CA ILE A 161 -16.03 -34.89 33.79
C ILE A 161 -14.53 -34.95 34.05
N HIS A 162 -14.21 -35.42 35.26
CA HIS A 162 -12.93 -36.01 35.63
C HIS A 162 -12.76 -37.35 34.88
N ILE A 163 -11.59 -37.57 34.34
CA ILE A 163 -10.73 -38.75 34.61
C ILE A 163 -9.33 -38.40 34.08
#